data_0d63ade5178dabacf6947f6ea245d377
#
_entry.id   0d63ade5178dabacf6947f6ea245d377
#
_cell.length_a   1.000
_cell.length_b   1.000
_cell.length_c   1.000
_cell.angle_alpha   90.00
_cell.angle_beta   90.00
_cell.angle_gamma   90.00
#
_symmetry.space_group_name_H-M   'P 1'
#
loop_
_entity.id
_entity.type
_entity.pdbx_description
1 polymer ?
#
loop_
_entity_poly.entity_id
_entity_poly.type
_entity_poly.pdbx_seq_one_letter_code
_entity_poly.pdbx_strand_id
1 'polypeptide(L)'
;VTAVVGMIGIRPAIAAMEAGKDIALANKETLVTAGHIIMPLAREKGVKLLPVDSEHSAIFQCLQGAAGNPLHKILLTASGGPFRGFTREQLKQVRLEDALKHPNWSMGHKITIDSSTMVNKGLEVMEAHWLFGVEMDQVQVVVQPASIIHSMVEFEDGAVIAQLGTPDMKLPIQYALYYPERRFLPGERLDFAKLGQIAFEVPDMETFRGLKLAYEFSAQGPQAFTVDPPTTDEFEALARYSGLPQIKRRSSFHVLNHRAAGRQYA
;
A
#
# COMPACT_ATOMS: atom_id res chain seq x y z
N VAL A 1 12.03 -8.26 10.35
CA VAL A 1 10.68 -8.16 9.75
C VAL A 1 9.81 -7.27 10.62
N THR A 2 9.16 -6.27 10.02
CA THR A 2 8.17 -5.43 10.69
C THR A 2 6.78 -5.76 10.12
N ALA A 3 5.99 -6.53 10.90
CA ALA A 3 4.68 -7.04 10.49
C ALA A 3 3.58 -6.70 11.52
N VAL A 4 3.74 -5.56 12.18
CA VAL A 4 2.73 -5.00 13.10
C VAL A 4 1.75 -4.11 12.33
N VAL A 5 0.60 -3.83 12.93
CA VAL A 5 -0.45 -3.00 12.32
C VAL A 5 -0.36 -1.56 12.86
N GLY A 6 -0.51 -0.58 11.96
CA GLY A 6 -0.52 0.84 12.31
C GLY A 6 0.88 1.41 12.58
N MET A 7 0.93 2.63 13.07
CA MET A 7 2.16 3.39 13.26
C MET A 7 3.09 2.88 14.38
N ILE A 8 2.67 1.90 15.15
CA ILE A 8 3.50 1.31 16.23
C ILE A 8 4.79 0.69 15.68
N GLY A 9 4.84 0.36 14.38
CA GLY A 9 6.01 -0.17 13.68
C GLY A 9 7.16 0.82 13.52
N ILE A 10 6.93 2.13 13.67
CA ILE A 10 7.94 3.17 13.45
C ILE A 10 9.13 3.01 14.41
N ARG A 11 8.88 2.92 15.72
CA ARG A 11 9.95 2.81 16.73
C ARG A 11 10.80 1.55 16.57
N PRO A 12 10.23 0.34 16.41
CA PRO A 12 11.00 -0.86 16.12
C PRO A 12 11.82 -0.76 14.83
N ALA A 13 11.27 -0.12 13.78
CA ALA A 13 11.99 0.08 12.53
C ALA A 13 13.22 0.98 12.74
N ILE A 14 13.06 2.12 13.41
CA ILE A 14 14.17 3.02 13.75
C ILE A 14 15.24 2.28 14.56
N ALA A 15 14.86 1.58 15.64
CA ALA A 15 15.81 0.84 16.47
C ALA A 15 16.56 -0.25 15.69
N ALA A 16 15.89 -0.92 14.75
CA ALA A 16 16.54 -1.91 13.88
C ALA A 16 17.55 -1.27 12.92
N MET A 17 17.22 -0.12 12.33
CA MET A 17 18.13 0.62 11.45
C MET A 17 19.35 1.14 12.23
N GLU A 18 19.15 1.69 13.43
CA GLU A 18 20.24 2.11 14.31
C GLU A 18 21.18 0.96 14.67
N ALA A 19 20.65 -0.24 14.75
CA ALA A 19 21.42 -1.48 14.95
C ALA A 19 22.02 -2.06 13.64
N GLY A 20 21.96 -1.34 12.51
CA GLY A 20 22.50 -1.77 11.22
C GLY A 20 21.79 -2.98 10.61
N LYS A 21 20.49 -3.13 10.85
CA LYS A 21 19.71 -4.27 10.33
C LYS A 21 18.89 -3.87 9.10
N ASP A 22 18.98 -4.66 8.04
CA ASP A 22 18.04 -4.61 6.93
C ASP A 22 16.62 -4.97 7.43
N ILE A 23 15.61 -4.39 6.82
CA ILE A 23 14.21 -4.53 7.24
C ILE A 23 13.37 -5.10 6.11
N ALA A 24 12.76 -6.26 6.32
CA ALA A 24 11.63 -6.72 5.52
C ALA A 24 10.37 -6.00 6.03
N LEU A 25 9.90 -5.01 5.26
CA LEU A 25 8.86 -4.07 5.63
C LEU A 25 7.49 -4.55 5.14
N ALA A 26 6.66 -5.04 6.05
CA ALA A 26 5.26 -5.38 5.80
C ALA A 26 4.28 -4.33 6.33
N ASN A 27 4.75 -3.41 7.18
CA ASN A 27 3.94 -2.38 7.81
C ASN A 27 4.05 -1.08 7.02
N LYS A 28 3.14 -0.89 6.07
CA LYS A 28 3.10 0.29 5.19
C LYS A 28 2.93 1.61 5.94
N GLU A 29 2.22 1.58 7.08
CA GLU A 29 1.97 2.77 7.88
C GLU A 29 3.25 3.40 8.43
N THR A 30 4.33 2.63 8.56
CA THR A 30 5.65 3.14 8.91
C THR A 30 6.15 4.18 7.91
N LEU A 31 6.01 3.93 6.60
CA LEU A 31 6.41 4.89 5.56
C LEU A 31 5.35 5.96 5.33
N VAL A 32 4.08 5.60 5.33
CA VAL A 32 2.99 6.57 5.17
C VAL A 32 3.08 7.69 6.22
N THR A 33 3.33 7.33 7.47
CA THR A 33 3.37 8.30 8.58
C THR A 33 4.74 8.96 8.76
N ALA A 34 5.82 8.22 8.56
CA ALA A 34 7.18 8.65 8.92
C ALA A 34 8.21 8.46 7.80
N GLY A 35 7.78 8.36 6.54
CA GLY A 35 8.69 8.14 5.41
C GLY A 35 9.79 9.21 5.31
N HIS A 36 9.47 10.47 5.63
CA HIS A 36 10.42 11.58 5.69
C HIS A 36 11.52 11.42 6.77
N ILE A 37 11.32 10.56 7.77
CA ILE A 37 12.31 10.21 8.80
C ILE A 37 12.99 8.89 8.42
N ILE A 38 12.21 7.88 8.06
CA ILE A 38 12.67 6.52 7.83
C ILE A 38 13.61 6.42 6.63
N MET A 39 13.27 7.04 5.51
CA MET A 39 14.07 6.93 4.28
C MET A 39 15.46 7.61 4.40
N PRO A 40 15.58 8.83 4.96
CA PRO A 40 16.89 9.41 5.25
C PRO A 40 17.72 8.58 6.22
N LEU A 41 17.11 8.08 7.31
CA LEU A 41 17.81 7.25 8.29
C LEU A 41 18.32 5.94 7.65
N ALA A 42 17.51 5.26 6.85
CA ALA A 42 17.93 4.05 6.14
C ALA A 42 19.14 4.30 5.25
N ARG A 43 19.16 5.44 4.52
CA ARG A 43 20.30 5.85 3.69
C ARG A 43 21.55 6.17 4.54
N GLU A 44 21.39 6.91 5.63
CA GLU A 44 22.48 7.24 6.56
C GLU A 44 23.13 5.99 7.14
N LYS A 45 22.32 5.01 7.56
CA LYS A 45 22.81 3.75 8.15
C LYS A 45 23.22 2.71 7.11
N GLY A 46 22.99 2.96 5.82
CA GLY A 46 23.29 2.00 4.74
C GLY A 46 22.49 0.71 4.81
N VAL A 47 21.30 0.74 5.44
CA VAL A 47 20.43 -0.42 5.58
C VAL A 47 19.36 -0.45 4.48
N LYS A 48 18.92 -1.66 4.12
CA LYS A 48 17.92 -1.87 3.07
C LYS A 48 16.52 -1.98 3.69
N LEU A 49 15.56 -1.34 3.02
CA LEU A 49 14.14 -1.57 3.23
C LEU A 49 13.63 -2.45 2.09
N LEU A 50 13.28 -3.69 2.42
CA LEU A 50 12.84 -4.71 1.47
C LEU A 50 11.32 -4.84 1.57
N PRO A 51 10.56 -4.48 0.54
CA PRO A 51 9.10 -4.48 0.61
C PRO A 51 8.53 -5.90 0.70
N VAL A 52 7.57 -6.08 1.58
CA VAL A 52 6.78 -7.31 1.76
C VAL A 52 5.37 -7.14 1.21
N ASP A 53 4.83 -5.92 1.20
CA ASP A 53 3.58 -5.64 0.49
C ASP A 53 3.68 -6.14 -0.95
N SER A 54 2.65 -6.85 -1.45
CA SER A 54 2.73 -7.57 -2.72
C SER A 54 2.99 -6.65 -3.91
N GLU A 55 2.35 -5.50 -3.92
CA GLU A 55 2.48 -4.51 -4.98
C GLU A 55 3.87 -3.86 -4.97
N HIS A 56 4.36 -3.47 -3.80
CA HIS A 56 5.68 -2.85 -3.64
C HIS A 56 6.80 -3.86 -3.89
N SER A 57 6.63 -5.11 -3.46
CA SER A 57 7.53 -6.19 -3.80
C SER A 57 7.60 -6.40 -5.32
N ALA A 58 6.46 -6.31 -6.01
CA ALA A 58 6.42 -6.43 -7.47
C ALA A 58 7.17 -5.29 -8.16
N ILE A 59 6.94 -4.04 -7.75
CA ILE A 59 7.67 -2.87 -8.26
C ILE A 59 9.17 -3.05 -8.02
N PHE A 60 9.56 -3.39 -6.79
CA PHE A 60 10.95 -3.64 -6.43
C PHE A 60 11.59 -4.72 -7.32
N GLN A 61 10.86 -5.82 -7.61
CA GLN A 61 11.35 -6.89 -8.50
C GLN A 61 11.48 -6.41 -9.95
N CYS A 62 10.56 -5.60 -10.45
CA CYS A 62 10.65 -5.03 -11.80
C CYS A 62 11.86 -4.11 -11.93
N LEU A 63 12.18 -3.33 -10.90
CA LEU A 63 13.31 -2.41 -10.89
C LEU A 63 14.69 -3.12 -10.82
N GLN A 64 14.75 -4.40 -10.44
CA GLN A 64 16.02 -5.15 -10.47
C GLN A 64 16.60 -5.25 -11.89
N GLY A 65 15.75 -5.26 -12.91
CA GLY A 65 16.16 -5.29 -14.31
C GLY A 65 16.37 -3.92 -14.95
N ALA A 66 16.13 -2.85 -14.21
CA ALA A 66 16.14 -1.49 -14.76
C ALA A 66 17.55 -0.93 -15.03
N ALA A 67 18.60 -1.52 -14.47
CA ALA A 67 20.00 -1.08 -14.64
C ALA A 67 20.21 0.43 -14.37
N GLY A 68 19.42 1.03 -13.48
CA GLY A 68 19.48 2.46 -13.15
C GLY A 68 18.82 3.39 -14.18
N ASN A 69 18.10 2.86 -15.17
CA ASN A 69 17.36 3.67 -16.13
C ASN A 69 16.22 4.43 -15.44
N PRO A 70 15.90 5.65 -15.91
CA PRO A 70 14.87 6.47 -15.30
C PRO A 70 13.48 5.85 -15.47
N LEU A 71 12.73 5.89 -14.39
CA LEU A 71 11.37 5.46 -14.31
C LEU A 71 10.43 6.59 -14.77
N HIS A 72 9.56 6.31 -15.75
CA HIS A 72 8.52 7.25 -16.15
C HIS A 72 7.37 7.25 -15.13
N LYS A 73 6.81 6.07 -14.82
CA LYS A 73 5.78 5.93 -13.80
C LYS A 73 5.66 4.51 -13.24
N ILE A 74 5.05 4.40 -12.10
CA ILE A 74 4.60 3.16 -11.49
C ILE A 74 3.15 2.90 -11.86
N LEU A 75 2.84 1.69 -12.30
CA LEU A 75 1.48 1.21 -12.53
C LEU A 75 1.11 0.29 -11.35
N LEU A 76 0.53 0.89 -10.31
CA LEU A 76 0.17 0.21 -9.07
C LEU A 76 -1.16 -0.51 -9.26
N THR A 77 -1.17 -1.84 -9.19
CA THR A 77 -2.40 -2.61 -9.42
C THR A 77 -3.27 -2.68 -8.16
N ALA A 78 -4.57 -2.81 -8.35
CA ALA A 78 -5.57 -3.01 -7.32
C ALA A 78 -6.56 -4.09 -7.76
N SER A 79 -7.06 -4.91 -6.83
CA SER A 79 -8.18 -5.82 -7.13
C SER A 79 -9.50 -5.09 -7.39
N GLY A 80 -9.62 -3.85 -6.89
CA GLY A 80 -10.86 -3.08 -6.85
C GLY A 80 -11.74 -3.39 -5.63
N GLY A 81 -11.37 -4.37 -4.81
CA GLY A 81 -12.10 -4.77 -3.61
C GLY A 81 -13.43 -5.48 -3.89
N PRO A 82 -14.18 -5.86 -2.84
CA PRO A 82 -15.45 -6.60 -2.98
C PRO A 82 -16.59 -5.78 -3.58
N PHE A 83 -16.49 -4.45 -3.56
CA PHE A 83 -17.55 -3.56 -4.05
C PHE A 83 -17.25 -2.95 -5.43
N ARG A 84 -16.27 -3.51 -6.15
CA ARG A 84 -15.97 -3.08 -7.52
C ARG A 84 -17.23 -3.10 -8.39
N GLY A 85 -17.51 -1.98 -9.06
CA GLY A 85 -18.69 -1.81 -9.89
C GLY A 85 -19.97 -1.42 -9.13
N PHE A 86 -19.94 -1.28 -7.81
CA PHE A 86 -21.08 -0.79 -7.05
C PHE A 86 -21.24 0.72 -7.22
N THR A 87 -22.49 1.16 -7.29
CA THR A 87 -22.86 2.58 -7.21
C THR A 87 -22.90 3.04 -5.75
N ARG A 88 -22.84 4.35 -5.52
CA ARG A 88 -23.01 4.94 -4.17
C ARG A 88 -24.32 4.50 -3.49
N GLU A 89 -25.39 4.35 -4.25
CA GLU A 89 -26.67 3.90 -3.69
C GLU A 89 -26.62 2.45 -3.21
N GLN A 90 -25.94 1.58 -3.96
CA GLN A 90 -25.72 0.20 -3.57
C GLN A 90 -24.84 0.10 -2.30
N LEU A 91 -23.83 0.97 -2.20
CA LEU A 91 -22.95 1.02 -1.03
C LEU A 91 -23.68 1.38 0.27
N LYS A 92 -24.79 2.12 0.22
CA LYS A 92 -25.62 2.42 1.41
C LYS A 92 -26.25 1.17 2.03
N GLN A 93 -26.36 0.08 1.28
CA GLN A 93 -27.00 -1.16 1.70
C GLN A 93 -26.00 -2.25 2.15
N VAL A 94 -24.69 -2.03 1.96
CA VAL A 94 -23.67 -3.02 2.30
C VAL A 94 -23.50 -3.15 3.81
N ARG A 95 -23.16 -4.34 4.26
CA ARG A 95 -22.90 -4.67 5.67
C ARG A 95 -21.41 -4.94 5.88
N LEU A 96 -20.99 -4.95 7.13
CA LEU A 96 -19.63 -5.28 7.51
C LEU A 96 -19.17 -6.65 6.95
N GLU A 97 -20.07 -7.64 7.01
CA GLU A 97 -19.80 -8.98 6.52
C GLU A 97 -19.53 -9.01 5.01
N ASP A 98 -20.11 -8.09 4.26
CA ASP A 98 -19.87 -7.96 2.81
C ASP A 98 -18.52 -7.31 2.53
N ALA A 99 -18.13 -6.31 3.32
CA ALA A 99 -16.83 -5.67 3.23
C ALA A 99 -15.66 -6.62 3.58
N LEU A 100 -15.92 -7.63 4.42
CA LEU A 100 -14.93 -8.63 4.82
C LEU A 100 -14.74 -9.77 3.81
N LYS A 101 -15.54 -9.82 2.74
CA LYS A 101 -15.43 -10.83 1.67
C LYS A 101 -14.55 -10.34 0.53
N HIS A 102 -13.22 -10.42 0.71
CA HIS A 102 -12.32 -10.06 -0.39
C HIS A 102 -12.33 -11.16 -1.48
N PRO A 103 -12.39 -10.79 -2.80
CA PRO A 103 -12.55 -11.77 -3.88
C PRO A 103 -11.33 -12.70 -4.06
N ASN A 104 -10.12 -12.22 -3.83
CA ASN A 104 -8.88 -12.93 -4.19
C ASN A 104 -7.98 -13.27 -2.99
N TRP A 105 -8.08 -12.51 -1.89
CA TRP A 105 -7.15 -12.59 -0.78
C TRP A 105 -7.86 -12.94 0.53
N SER A 106 -7.24 -13.82 1.31
CA SER A 106 -7.60 -14.04 2.71
C SER A 106 -6.70 -13.16 3.58
N MET A 107 -7.25 -12.09 4.14
CA MET A 107 -6.50 -11.06 4.86
C MET A 107 -7.11 -10.78 6.23
N GLY A 108 -6.37 -10.03 7.06
CA GLY A 108 -6.89 -9.51 8.32
C GLY A 108 -8.05 -8.50 8.11
N HIS A 109 -8.87 -8.30 9.14
CA HIS A 109 -10.08 -7.47 9.04
C HIS A 109 -9.77 -6.03 8.62
N LYS A 110 -8.74 -5.39 9.20
CA LYS A 110 -8.37 -3.99 8.89
C LYS A 110 -8.09 -3.80 7.41
N ILE A 111 -7.14 -4.56 6.85
CA ILE A 111 -6.74 -4.40 5.45
C ILE A 111 -7.85 -4.80 4.47
N THR A 112 -8.72 -5.73 4.85
CA THR A 112 -9.87 -6.11 4.01
C THR A 112 -10.87 -4.96 3.90
N ILE A 113 -11.15 -4.24 4.99
CA ILE A 113 -11.98 -3.04 4.99
C ILE A 113 -11.32 -1.91 4.20
N ASP A 114 -10.03 -1.67 4.41
CA ASP A 114 -9.27 -0.66 3.66
C ASP A 114 -9.29 -0.97 2.14
N SER A 115 -9.21 -2.24 1.76
CA SER A 115 -9.34 -2.68 0.36
C SER A 115 -10.74 -2.40 -0.19
N SER A 116 -11.78 -2.64 0.59
CA SER A 116 -13.18 -2.44 0.18
C SER A 116 -13.52 -0.97 -0.12
N THR A 117 -12.76 -0.04 0.43
CA THR A 117 -12.93 1.42 0.27
C THR A 117 -11.87 2.07 -0.62
N MET A 118 -10.92 1.30 -1.15
CA MET A 118 -9.73 1.77 -1.86
C MET A 118 -8.76 2.60 -0.99
N VAL A 119 -8.98 2.69 0.32
CA VAL A 119 -8.05 3.35 1.27
C VAL A 119 -6.71 2.63 1.29
N ASN A 120 -6.72 1.28 1.29
CA ASN A 120 -5.48 0.51 1.23
C ASN A 120 -4.62 0.94 0.04
N LYS A 121 -5.24 1.12 -1.13
CA LYS A 121 -4.52 1.55 -2.34
C LYS A 121 -4.01 2.98 -2.23
N GLY A 122 -4.75 3.85 -1.56
CA GLY A 122 -4.26 5.21 -1.23
C GLY A 122 -3.02 5.19 -0.33
N LEU A 123 -3.01 4.36 0.70
CA LEU A 123 -1.82 4.18 1.57
C LEU A 123 -0.63 3.61 0.77
N GLU A 124 -0.89 2.71 -0.15
CA GLU A 124 0.14 2.12 -1.01
C GLU A 124 0.73 3.11 -2.02
N VAL A 125 -0.05 4.05 -2.53
CA VAL A 125 0.46 5.16 -3.36
C VAL A 125 1.48 5.98 -2.58
N MET A 126 1.17 6.32 -1.32
CA MET A 126 2.08 7.05 -0.44
C MET A 126 3.33 6.24 -0.08
N GLU A 127 3.19 4.95 0.18
CA GLU A 127 4.32 4.06 0.44
C GLU A 127 5.24 3.97 -0.78
N ALA A 128 4.68 3.87 -2.00
CA ALA A 128 5.46 3.84 -3.24
C ALA A 128 6.28 5.12 -3.45
N HIS A 129 5.69 6.29 -3.19
CA HIS A 129 6.40 7.56 -3.22
C HIS A 129 7.67 7.52 -2.35
N TRP A 130 7.55 7.13 -1.09
CA TRP A 130 8.68 7.06 -0.18
C TRP A 130 9.70 6.01 -0.56
N LEU A 131 9.23 4.80 -0.86
CA LEU A 131 10.10 3.64 -1.04
C LEU A 131 10.91 3.72 -2.33
N PHE A 132 10.32 4.24 -3.39
CA PHE A 132 10.94 4.30 -4.72
C PHE A 132 11.42 5.71 -5.11
N GLY A 133 11.12 6.73 -4.31
CA GLY A 133 11.56 8.10 -4.55
C GLY A 133 10.94 8.73 -5.80
N VAL A 134 9.70 8.36 -6.11
CA VAL A 134 8.91 8.90 -7.23
C VAL A 134 7.92 9.95 -6.71
N GLU A 135 7.54 10.89 -7.57
CA GLU A 135 6.47 11.81 -7.23
C GLU A 135 5.11 11.10 -7.21
N MET A 136 4.15 11.64 -6.49
CA MET A 136 2.85 10.99 -6.31
C MET A 136 2.06 10.87 -7.62
N ASP A 137 2.21 11.82 -8.53
CA ASP A 137 1.60 11.81 -9.86
C ASP A 137 2.25 10.78 -10.81
N GLN A 138 3.46 10.33 -10.50
CA GLN A 138 4.10 9.20 -11.19
C GLN A 138 3.56 7.83 -10.73
N VAL A 139 2.70 7.77 -9.72
CA VAL A 139 2.07 6.52 -9.27
C VAL A 139 0.64 6.47 -9.79
N GLN A 140 0.43 5.75 -10.88
CA GLN A 140 -0.88 5.54 -11.48
C GLN A 140 -1.51 4.24 -10.98
N VAL A 141 -2.71 4.32 -10.40
CA VAL A 141 -3.46 3.12 -10.00
C VAL A 141 -4.24 2.57 -11.18
N VAL A 142 -4.16 1.25 -11.37
CA VAL A 142 -4.96 0.50 -12.35
C VAL A 142 -5.64 -0.67 -11.66
N VAL A 143 -6.90 -0.94 -11.98
CA VAL A 143 -7.62 -2.09 -11.41
C VAL A 143 -7.36 -3.33 -12.27
N GLN A 144 -6.87 -4.40 -11.65
CA GLN A 144 -6.64 -5.71 -12.22
C GLN A 144 -7.37 -6.75 -11.36
N PRO A 145 -8.63 -7.09 -11.73
CA PRO A 145 -9.53 -7.82 -10.84
C PRO A 145 -9.05 -9.21 -10.42
N ALA A 146 -8.29 -9.89 -11.29
CA ALA A 146 -7.79 -11.23 -10.99
C ALA A 146 -6.59 -11.26 -10.03
N SER A 147 -5.97 -10.10 -9.72
CA SER A 147 -4.78 -9.98 -8.86
C SER A 147 -3.61 -10.88 -9.29
N ILE A 148 -3.42 -11.06 -10.59
CA ILE A 148 -2.34 -11.86 -11.17
C ILE A 148 -1.12 -10.99 -11.46
N ILE A 149 -1.33 -9.78 -11.96
CA ILE A 149 -0.29 -8.76 -12.07
C ILE A 149 -0.27 -8.00 -10.76
N HIS A 150 0.84 -8.10 -10.03
CA HIS A 150 0.96 -7.48 -8.71
C HIS A 150 1.41 -6.03 -8.75
N SER A 151 2.07 -5.58 -9.78
CA SER A 151 2.29 -4.20 -10.25
C SER A 151 3.26 -4.18 -11.41
N MET A 152 3.44 -3.00 -12.01
CA MET A 152 4.27 -2.78 -13.19
C MET A 152 5.05 -1.47 -13.04
N VAL A 153 6.12 -1.33 -13.83
CA VAL A 153 6.86 -0.09 -14.00
C VAL A 153 6.94 0.25 -15.49
N GLU A 154 6.76 1.50 -15.82
CA GLU A 154 6.92 2.04 -17.18
C GLU A 154 8.16 2.94 -17.20
N PHE A 155 9.03 2.73 -18.17
CA PHE A 155 10.25 3.51 -18.37
C PHE A 155 10.03 4.63 -19.39
N GLU A 156 11.00 5.56 -19.48
CA GLU A 156 10.92 6.72 -20.37
C GLU A 156 10.80 6.36 -21.87
N ASP A 157 11.25 5.17 -22.24
CA ASP A 157 11.13 4.66 -23.63
C ASP A 157 9.75 4.01 -23.91
N GLY A 158 8.85 3.98 -22.92
CA GLY A 158 7.54 3.36 -22.99
C GLY A 158 7.52 1.85 -22.73
N ALA A 159 8.67 1.24 -22.44
CA ALA A 159 8.70 -0.18 -22.07
C ALA A 159 8.05 -0.39 -20.69
N VAL A 160 7.25 -1.46 -20.56
CA VAL A 160 6.59 -1.83 -19.30
C VAL A 160 7.11 -3.18 -18.83
N ILE A 161 7.59 -3.24 -17.59
CA ILE A 161 7.95 -4.49 -16.91
C ILE A 161 6.93 -4.79 -15.81
N ALA A 162 6.41 -6.00 -15.80
CA ALA A 162 5.39 -6.46 -14.85
C ALA A 162 5.86 -7.68 -14.06
N GLN A 163 5.54 -7.74 -12.77
CA GLN A 163 5.68 -8.97 -12.00
C GLN A 163 4.33 -9.65 -11.88
N LEU A 164 4.29 -10.93 -12.25
CA LEU A 164 3.11 -11.77 -12.21
C LEU A 164 3.31 -12.93 -11.23
N GLY A 165 2.22 -13.35 -10.59
CA GLY A 165 2.21 -14.49 -9.69
C GLY A 165 0.79 -14.87 -9.27
N THR A 166 0.63 -16.04 -8.66
CA THR A 166 -0.59 -16.37 -7.94
C THR A 166 -0.72 -15.45 -6.71
N PRO A 167 -1.93 -15.11 -6.25
CA PRO A 167 -2.14 -14.24 -5.08
C PRO A 167 -1.77 -14.99 -3.77
N ASP A 168 -0.46 -15.08 -3.50
CA ASP A 168 0.10 -15.73 -2.30
C ASP A 168 1.21 -14.86 -1.69
N MET A 169 1.01 -14.40 -0.46
CA MET A 169 1.98 -13.59 0.27
C MET A 169 3.32 -14.29 0.56
N LYS A 170 3.39 -15.62 0.44
CA LYS A 170 4.65 -16.34 0.61
C LYS A 170 5.72 -15.88 -0.38
N LEU A 171 5.33 -15.50 -1.61
CA LEU A 171 6.26 -15.06 -2.63
C LEU A 171 6.98 -13.74 -2.23
N PRO A 172 6.29 -12.64 -1.95
CA PRO A 172 6.95 -11.40 -1.55
C PRO A 172 7.66 -11.52 -0.20
N ILE A 173 7.11 -12.27 0.77
CA ILE A 173 7.78 -12.53 2.05
C ILE A 173 9.09 -13.26 1.83
N GLN A 174 9.09 -14.36 1.07
CA GLN A 174 10.30 -15.13 0.78
C GLN A 174 11.34 -14.28 0.06
N TYR A 175 10.92 -13.50 -0.94
CA TYR A 175 11.85 -12.66 -1.70
C TYR A 175 12.50 -11.59 -0.82
N ALA A 176 11.75 -10.95 0.08
CA ALA A 176 12.30 -9.97 1.01
C ALA A 176 13.30 -10.61 2.00
N LEU A 177 13.08 -11.87 2.42
CA LEU A 177 13.94 -12.55 3.37
C LEU A 177 15.23 -13.13 2.74
N TYR A 178 15.20 -13.49 1.47
CA TYR A 178 16.32 -14.11 0.77
C TYR A 178 16.98 -13.21 -0.26
N TYR A 179 16.50 -11.98 -0.42
CA TYR A 179 17.05 -11.05 -1.41
C TYR A 179 18.58 -10.98 -1.36
N PRO A 180 19.28 -11.03 -2.50
CA PRO A 180 18.75 -11.03 -3.88
C PRO A 180 18.43 -12.42 -4.45
N GLU A 181 18.55 -13.48 -3.68
CA GLU A 181 18.36 -14.86 -4.14
C GLU A 181 16.88 -15.20 -4.36
N ARG A 182 16.61 -15.97 -5.43
CA ARG A 182 15.31 -16.63 -5.63
C ARG A 182 15.44 -18.10 -5.25
N ARG A 183 14.62 -18.52 -4.29
CA ARG A 183 14.61 -19.91 -3.82
C ARG A 183 13.34 -20.64 -4.22
N PHE A 184 13.41 -21.96 -4.25
CA PHE A 184 12.21 -22.75 -4.49
C PHE A 184 11.12 -22.44 -3.47
N LEU A 185 9.92 -22.18 -3.97
CA LEU A 185 8.71 -21.98 -3.18
C LEU A 185 7.68 -23.01 -3.62
N PRO A 186 7.27 -23.93 -2.75
CA PRO A 186 6.20 -24.87 -3.07
C PRO A 186 4.87 -24.14 -3.17
N GLY A 187 4.01 -24.57 -4.08
CA GLY A 187 2.68 -23.98 -4.28
C GLY A 187 2.28 -23.96 -5.75
N GLU A 188 1.10 -23.42 -5.97
CA GLU A 188 0.54 -23.28 -7.30
C GLU A 188 1.33 -22.26 -8.13
N ARG A 189 1.49 -22.52 -9.41
CA ARG A 189 2.16 -21.65 -10.37
C ARG A 189 1.15 -21.14 -11.40
N LEU A 190 1.44 -19.99 -11.99
CA LEU A 190 0.63 -19.50 -13.09
C LEU A 190 0.69 -20.45 -14.28
N ASP A 191 -0.49 -20.79 -14.79
CA ASP A 191 -0.69 -21.51 -16.04
C ASP A 191 -1.30 -20.52 -17.05
N PHE A 192 -0.50 -20.00 -17.94
CA PHE A 192 -0.94 -18.95 -18.89
C PHE A 192 -1.97 -19.48 -19.88
N ALA A 193 -1.98 -20.78 -20.18
CA ALA A 193 -2.99 -21.38 -21.04
C ALA A 193 -4.39 -21.39 -20.38
N LYS A 194 -4.43 -21.61 -19.06
CA LYS A 194 -5.68 -21.52 -18.28
C LYS A 194 -6.09 -20.08 -17.96
N LEU A 195 -5.12 -19.18 -17.79
CA LEU A 195 -5.37 -17.78 -17.47
C LEU A 195 -6.14 -17.06 -18.60
N GLY A 196 -5.77 -17.35 -19.85
CA GLY A 196 -6.43 -16.81 -21.05
C GLY A 196 -6.25 -15.31 -21.19
N GLN A 197 -7.10 -14.52 -20.53
CA GLN A 197 -7.13 -13.06 -20.65
C GLN A 197 -6.84 -12.36 -19.32
N ILE A 198 -6.17 -11.21 -19.40
CA ILE A 198 -5.96 -10.29 -18.29
C ILE A 198 -6.66 -8.97 -18.64
N ALA A 199 -7.59 -8.57 -17.77
CA ALA A 199 -8.34 -7.34 -17.94
C ALA A 199 -7.84 -6.25 -17.00
N PHE A 200 -7.92 -5.00 -17.46
CA PHE A 200 -7.63 -3.81 -16.67
C PHE A 200 -8.83 -2.86 -16.72
N GLU A 201 -9.05 -2.14 -15.62
CA GLU A 201 -10.10 -1.14 -15.49
C GLU A 201 -9.51 0.13 -14.86
N VAL A 202 -10.17 1.25 -15.11
CA VAL A 202 -9.87 2.51 -14.44
C VAL A 202 -10.49 2.48 -13.03
N PRO A 203 -9.76 2.91 -11.97
CA PRO A 203 -10.35 3.00 -10.64
C PRO A 203 -11.46 4.05 -10.57
N ASP A 204 -12.59 3.70 -9.95
CA ASP A 204 -13.69 4.64 -9.71
C ASP A 204 -13.40 5.49 -8.47
N MET A 205 -12.71 6.61 -8.67
CA MET A 205 -12.37 7.54 -7.58
C MET A 205 -13.55 8.38 -7.10
N GLU A 206 -14.64 8.43 -7.86
CA GLU A 206 -15.83 9.19 -7.44
C GLU A 206 -16.69 8.39 -6.46
N THR A 207 -16.81 7.09 -6.66
CA THR A 207 -17.49 6.19 -5.73
C THR A 207 -16.60 5.84 -4.54
N PHE A 208 -15.32 5.54 -4.77
CA PHE A 208 -14.33 5.15 -3.76
C PHE A 208 -13.35 6.29 -3.49
N ARG A 209 -13.79 7.27 -2.73
CA ARG A 209 -13.02 8.51 -2.48
C ARG A 209 -11.73 8.31 -1.70
N GLY A 210 -11.53 7.17 -1.03
CA GLY A 210 -10.32 6.91 -0.25
C GLY A 210 -9.03 7.04 -1.06
N LEU A 211 -9.03 6.57 -2.31
CA LEU A 211 -7.90 6.74 -3.22
C LEU A 211 -7.74 8.21 -3.66
N LYS A 212 -8.83 8.88 -4.01
CA LYS A 212 -8.81 10.30 -4.41
C LYS A 212 -8.23 11.18 -3.31
N LEU A 213 -8.65 10.97 -2.06
CA LEU A 213 -8.15 11.69 -0.90
C LEU A 213 -6.65 11.50 -0.71
N ALA A 214 -6.11 10.30 -0.96
CA ALA A 214 -4.68 10.07 -0.87
C ALA A 214 -3.89 10.97 -1.83
N TYR A 215 -4.34 11.13 -3.07
CA TYR A 215 -3.72 12.06 -4.02
C TYR A 215 -3.91 13.52 -3.63
N GLU A 216 -5.11 13.91 -3.17
CA GLU A 216 -5.41 15.29 -2.76
C GLU A 216 -4.56 15.72 -1.56
N PHE A 217 -4.41 14.86 -0.54
CA PHE A 217 -3.54 15.14 0.60
C PHE A 217 -2.07 15.19 0.21
N SER A 218 -1.63 14.31 -0.67
CA SER A 218 -0.23 14.27 -1.13
C SER A 218 0.19 15.55 -1.84
N ALA A 219 -0.72 16.16 -2.60
CA ALA A 219 -0.47 17.43 -3.29
C ALA A 219 -0.19 18.60 -2.30
N GLN A 220 -0.56 18.45 -1.01
CA GLN A 220 -0.28 19.43 0.04
C GLN A 220 1.10 19.26 0.67
N GLY A 221 1.85 18.23 0.25
CA GLY A 221 3.19 17.91 0.72
C GLY A 221 3.24 16.92 1.89
N PRO A 222 4.41 16.36 2.20
CA PRO A 222 4.57 15.29 3.20
C PRO A 222 4.14 15.69 4.61
N GLN A 223 4.08 16.97 4.92
CA GLN A 223 3.62 17.46 6.22
C GLN A 223 2.10 17.36 6.40
N ALA A 224 1.32 17.28 5.33
CA ALA A 224 -0.13 17.11 5.42
C ALA A 224 -0.53 15.78 6.09
N PHE A 225 0.36 14.78 6.04
CA PHE A 225 0.15 13.48 6.70
C PHE A 225 0.59 13.45 8.17
N THR A 226 1.37 14.42 8.61
CA THR A 226 2.00 14.43 9.94
C THR A 226 1.36 15.42 10.90
N VAL A 227 0.66 16.46 10.41
CA VAL A 227 0.25 17.60 11.23
C VAL A 227 -1.19 17.51 11.71
N ASP A 228 -2.10 16.97 10.93
CA ASP A 228 -3.47 16.72 11.37
C ASP A 228 -3.94 15.36 10.80
N PRO A 229 -3.96 14.31 11.63
CA PRO A 229 -4.79 13.18 11.29
C PRO A 229 -6.22 13.69 11.09
N PRO A 230 -6.98 13.15 10.13
CA PRO A 230 -8.36 13.55 9.96
C PRO A 230 -9.02 13.57 11.33
N THR A 231 -9.64 14.67 11.69
CA THR A 231 -10.38 14.79 12.95
C THR A 231 -11.36 13.63 13.05
N THR A 232 -11.78 13.28 14.25
CA THR A 232 -12.80 12.23 14.43
C THR A 232 -14.01 12.47 13.52
N ASP A 233 -14.33 13.75 13.26
CA ASP A 233 -15.43 14.17 12.38
C ASP A 233 -15.12 13.93 10.89
N GLU A 234 -13.89 14.14 10.45
CA GLU A 234 -13.46 13.84 9.08
C GLU A 234 -13.37 12.34 8.85
N PHE A 235 -12.95 11.58 9.86
CA PHE A 235 -12.96 10.11 9.81
C PHE A 235 -14.39 9.58 9.82
N GLU A 236 -15.30 10.16 10.63
CA GLU A 236 -16.73 9.84 10.58
C GLU A 236 -17.37 10.29 9.27
N ALA A 237 -16.90 11.39 8.67
CA ALA A 237 -17.28 11.81 7.33
C ALA A 237 -16.78 10.82 6.28
N LEU A 238 -15.53 10.32 6.40
CA LEU A 238 -14.98 9.29 5.52
C LEU A 238 -15.76 7.97 5.64
N ALA A 239 -16.08 7.56 6.87
CA ALA A 239 -16.90 6.39 7.14
C ALA A 239 -18.35 6.56 6.64
N ARG A 240 -18.94 7.74 6.82
CA ARG A 240 -20.26 8.08 6.24
C ARG A 240 -20.21 8.20 4.71
N TYR A 241 -19.11 8.70 4.16
CA TYR A 241 -18.92 8.85 2.72
C TYR A 241 -18.67 7.53 2.01
N SER A 242 -18.02 6.56 2.69
CA SER A 242 -17.85 5.20 2.18
C SER A 242 -19.13 4.37 2.23
N GLY A 243 -20.24 4.94 2.72
CA GLY A 243 -21.52 4.23 2.82
C GLY A 243 -21.56 3.16 3.91
N LEU A 244 -20.58 3.11 4.81
CA LEU A 244 -20.49 2.13 5.90
C LEU A 244 -20.96 2.76 7.23
N PRO A 245 -22.27 2.78 7.53
CA PRO A 245 -22.81 3.54 8.66
C PRO A 245 -22.48 3.00 10.04
N GLN A 246 -21.76 1.89 10.15
CA GLN A 246 -21.57 1.18 11.42
C GLN A 246 -20.12 0.93 11.85
N ILE A 247 -19.10 1.51 11.22
CA ILE A 247 -17.73 1.43 11.74
C ILE A 247 -17.58 2.46 12.86
N LYS A 248 -18.34 2.31 13.93
CA LYS A 248 -18.11 3.03 15.18
C LYS A 248 -16.98 2.38 15.95
N ARG A 249 -15.85 3.12 16.05
CA ARG A 249 -14.90 3.06 17.17
C ARG A 249 -14.03 1.84 17.38
N ARG A 250 -13.44 1.18 16.37
CA ARG A 250 -12.28 0.28 16.63
C ARG A 250 -11.34 0.08 15.45
N SER A 251 -11.23 1.00 14.52
CA SER A 251 -10.09 1.00 13.60
C SER A 251 -8.92 1.72 14.25
N SER A 252 -7.76 1.16 14.11
CA SER A 252 -6.49 1.55 14.74
C SER A 252 -5.89 2.86 14.24
N PHE A 253 -6.68 3.78 13.76
CA PHE A 253 -6.32 5.18 13.58
C PHE A 253 -6.46 5.98 14.89
N HIS A 254 -6.08 5.40 16.01
CA HIS A 254 -5.64 6.22 17.14
C HIS A 254 -4.25 6.73 16.79
N VAL A 255 -4.19 7.66 15.86
CA VAL A 255 -3.12 8.65 15.88
C VAL A 255 -3.28 9.33 17.22
N LEU A 256 -2.31 9.10 18.07
CA LEU A 256 -2.21 9.70 19.39
C LEU A 256 -2.36 11.21 19.24
N ASN A 257 -3.53 11.74 19.58
CA ASN A 257 -3.74 13.14 19.85
C ASN A 257 -3.01 13.47 21.16
N HIS A 258 -1.69 13.27 21.17
CA HIS A 258 -0.79 13.89 22.11
C HIS A 258 -0.34 15.21 21.47
N ARG A 259 -1.12 16.25 21.71
CA ARG A 259 -0.51 17.52 22.00
C ARG A 259 0.45 17.25 23.13
N ALA A 260 1.68 16.93 22.78
CA ALA A 260 2.79 17.01 23.70
C ALA A 260 2.91 18.48 24.05
N ALA A 261 2.27 18.85 25.14
CA ALA A 261 2.60 20.10 25.84
C ALA A 261 4.14 20.14 25.96
N GLY A 262 4.75 21.04 25.24
CA GLY A 262 6.06 21.64 25.45
C GLY A 262 7.13 20.71 26.02
N ARG A 263 7.64 19.76 25.24
CA ARG A 263 8.99 19.23 25.47
C ARG A 263 9.76 19.26 24.18
N GLN A 264 10.61 20.28 24.08
CA GLN A 264 11.72 20.31 23.15
C GLN A 264 12.57 19.05 23.40
N TYR A 265 12.83 18.31 22.35
CA TYR A 265 13.89 17.31 22.37
C TYR A 265 15.21 18.05 22.15
N ALA A 266 16.03 18.08 23.24
CA ALA A 266 17.45 18.32 23.15
C ALA A 266 18.15 17.03 22.74
#